data_34d7aaa87f6d9e0d9b413b7230aa3751
#
_entry.id   34d7aaa87f6d9e0d9b413b7230aa3751
#
_cell.length_a   1.000
_cell.length_b   1.000
_cell.length_c   1.000
_cell.angle_alpha   90.00
_cell.angle_beta   90.00
_cell.angle_gamma   90.00
#
_symmetry.space_group_name_H-M   'P 1'
#
loop_
_entity.id
_entity.type
_entity.pdbx_description
1 polymer ?
#
loop_
_entity_poly.entity_id
_entity_poly.type
_entity_poly.pdbx_seq_one_letter_code
_entity_poly.pdbx_strand_id
1 'polypeptide(L)'
;MYLPNPFLSIIVPAFNEKERIESTLTTLQNYLKVQSYSWEIIVIDDGSSDTTNLLASKLSTQEQRIRVEKIPHSGKGWAVKHGMLISKGDYLFMCDADLAMPIEQLPKFICQMRSGYDIVIGSRQISGAIRVGEPLGIHIRGRLYNWLVRIVTRQDFMDTQCGFKCFKSNIAKRLFKMQKIKGFGFDVEILYLATREGLRILEIPIIWHFQNSSKVRPFTDSLLMARDALWLKLRSPTGE
;
A
#
# COMPACT_ATOMS: atom_id res chain seq x y z
N MET A 1 31.90 2.73 6.40
CA MET A 1 31.03 3.73 7.06
C MET A 1 29.59 3.25 6.89
N TYR A 2 28.92 2.82 7.95
CA TYR A 2 27.50 2.43 7.85
C TYR A 2 26.70 3.70 7.61
N LEU A 3 26.08 3.81 6.41
CA LEU A 3 25.10 4.87 6.19
C LEU A 3 23.93 4.64 7.16
N PRO A 4 23.47 5.66 7.88
CA PRO A 4 22.30 5.51 8.74
C PRO A 4 21.10 5.06 7.91
N ASN A 5 20.20 4.29 8.53
CA ASN A 5 18.96 3.89 7.88
C ASN A 5 18.21 5.12 7.35
N PRO A 6 17.58 5.06 6.18
CA PRO A 6 16.75 6.16 5.72
C PRO A 6 15.58 6.38 6.70
N PHE A 7 15.14 7.63 6.82
CA PHE A 7 13.94 7.94 7.59
C PHE A 7 12.69 7.33 6.97
N LEU A 8 12.60 7.32 5.64
CA LEU A 8 11.44 6.85 4.90
C LEU A 8 11.81 5.88 3.78
N SER A 9 11.13 4.73 3.72
CA SER A 9 11.10 3.87 2.53
C SER A 9 9.74 3.96 1.88
N ILE A 10 9.69 4.26 0.57
CA ILE A 10 8.46 4.17 -0.24
C ILE A 10 8.50 2.88 -1.03
N ILE A 11 7.51 2.03 -0.84
CA ILE A 11 7.36 0.75 -1.52
C ILE A 11 6.32 0.90 -2.64
N VAL A 12 6.73 0.66 -3.88
CA VAL A 12 5.91 0.77 -5.08
C VAL A 12 5.79 -0.61 -5.74
N PRO A 13 4.70 -1.35 -5.50
CA PRO A 13 4.43 -2.57 -6.25
C PRO A 13 4.03 -2.21 -7.69
N ALA A 14 4.63 -2.90 -8.68
CA ALA A 14 4.38 -2.67 -10.09
C ALA A 14 4.15 -3.99 -10.85
N PHE A 15 3.15 -4.03 -11.72
CA PHE A 15 2.90 -5.13 -12.64
C PHE A 15 2.29 -4.61 -13.94
N ASN A 16 3.06 -4.67 -15.03
CA ASN A 16 2.67 -4.14 -16.34
C ASN A 16 2.23 -2.65 -16.28
N GLU A 17 3.09 -1.80 -15.73
CA GLU A 17 2.86 -0.38 -15.50
C GLU A 17 3.70 0.53 -16.41
N LYS A 18 4.09 0.05 -17.62
CA LYS A 18 4.97 0.76 -18.56
C LYS A 18 4.50 2.18 -18.88
N GLU A 19 3.20 2.42 -18.90
CA GLU A 19 2.61 3.72 -19.28
C GLU A 19 2.80 4.80 -18.18
N ARG A 20 3.08 4.39 -16.92
CA ARG A 20 3.09 5.32 -15.79
C ARG A 20 4.29 5.21 -14.85
N ILE A 21 5.01 4.07 -14.85
CA ILE A 21 6.08 3.85 -13.86
C ILE A 21 7.16 4.94 -13.90
N GLU A 22 7.54 5.42 -15.07
CA GLU A 22 8.55 6.47 -15.23
C GLU A 22 8.07 7.80 -14.65
N SER A 23 6.85 8.23 -14.97
CA SER A 23 6.26 9.46 -14.43
C SER A 23 6.03 9.36 -12.92
N THR A 24 5.60 8.21 -12.43
CA THR A 24 5.43 7.93 -11.00
C THR A 24 6.73 8.10 -10.24
N LEU A 25 7.79 7.43 -10.68
CA LEU A 25 9.09 7.49 -10.00
C LEU A 25 9.71 8.89 -10.08
N THR A 26 9.55 9.58 -11.21
CA THR A 26 10.00 10.96 -11.38
C THR A 26 9.27 11.90 -10.41
N THR A 27 7.95 11.76 -10.28
CA THR A 27 7.13 12.56 -9.34
C THR A 27 7.56 12.31 -7.90
N LEU A 28 7.68 11.05 -7.50
CA LEU A 28 8.15 10.67 -6.15
C LEU A 28 9.55 11.22 -5.88
N GLN A 29 10.48 11.05 -6.82
CA GLN A 29 11.86 11.53 -6.70
C GLN A 29 11.91 13.05 -6.53
N ASN A 30 11.21 13.80 -7.37
CA ASN A 30 11.18 15.26 -7.32
C ASN A 30 10.61 15.77 -5.99
N TYR A 31 9.53 15.15 -5.52
CA TYR A 31 8.96 15.45 -4.22
C TYR A 31 9.95 15.16 -3.08
N LEU A 32 10.59 14.00 -3.09
CA LEU A 32 11.48 13.57 -2.02
C LEU A 32 12.81 14.31 -1.98
N LYS A 33 13.33 14.78 -3.13
CA LYS A 33 14.60 15.53 -3.21
C LYS A 33 14.57 16.83 -2.41
N VAL A 34 13.42 17.45 -2.23
CA VAL A 34 13.27 18.71 -1.48
C VAL A 34 12.94 18.49 0.00
N GLN A 35 12.81 17.24 0.44
CA GLN A 35 12.56 16.94 1.85
C GLN A 35 13.86 16.99 2.67
N SER A 36 13.73 17.35 3.95
CA SER A 36 14.85 17.43 4.88
C SER A 36 15.29 16.10 5.50
N TYR A 37 14.62 15.00 5.15
CA TYR A 37 14.89 13.66 5.68
C TYR A 37 15.43 12.72 4.60
N SER A 38 16.18 11.71 5.04
CA SER A 38 16.70 10.67 4.16
C SER A 38 15.60 9.71 3.70
N TRP A 39 15.71 9.22 2.47
CA TRP A 39 14.68 8.38 1.87
C TRP A 39 15.24 7.36 0.89
N GLU A 40 14.49 6.30 0.65
CA GLU A 40 14.66 5.36 -0.45
C GLU A 40 13.31 5.07 -1.12
N ILE A 41 13.33 4.72 -2.40
CA ILE A 41 12.20 4.17 -3.15
C ILE A 41 12.56 2.73 -3.54
N ILE A 42 11.64 1.80 -3.29
CA ILE A 42 11.81 0.39 -3.63
C ILE A 42 10.65 -0.01 -4.54
N VAL A 43 10.97 -0.22 -5.82
CA VAL A 43 10.03 -0.75 -6.80
C VAL A 43 10.10 -2.26 -6.78
N ILE A 44 8.97 -2.92 -6.58
CA ILE A 44 8.87 -4.38 -6.69
C ILE A 44 8.08 -4.70 -7.96
N ASP A 45 8.81 -5.11 -8.98
CA ASP A 45 8.23 -5.59 -10.23
C ASP A 45 7.75 -7.03 -10.07
N ASP A 46 6.45 -7.22 -9.99
CA ASP A 46 5.79 -8.52 -9.81
C ASP A 46 5.76 -9.33 -11.13
N GLY A 47 6.92 -9.47 -11.77
CA GLY A 47 7.06 -10.28 -12.98
C GLY A 47 6.41 -9.68 -14.21
N SER A 48 6.53 -8.37 -14.42
CA SER A 48 6.00 -7.71 -15.61
C SER A 48 6.53 -8.34 -16.91
N SER A 49 5.65 -8.46 -17.88
CA SER A 49 5.94 -8.93 -19.24
C SER A 49 6.19 -7.80 -20.25
N ASP A 50 5.90 -6.56 -19.84
CA ASP A 50 6.16 -5.35 -20.61
C ASP A 50 7.48 -4.66 -20.22
N THR A 51 7.69 -3.43 -20.66
CA THR A 51 8.91 -2.67 -20.39
C THR A 51 8.97 -2.01 -18.99
N THR A 52 8.04 -2.33 -18.07
CA THR A 52 7.99 -1.74 -16.72
C THR A 52 9.32 -1.84 -15.98
N ASN A 53 9.90 -3.05 -15.93
CA ASN A 53 11.18 -3.28 -15.25
C ASN A 53 12.32 -2.48 -15.89
N LEU A 54 12.38 -2.44 -17.21
CA LEU A 54 13.41 -1.70 -17.95
C LEU A 54 13.35 -0.20 -17.63
N LEU A 55 12.16 0.40 -17.67
CA LEU A 55 11.95 1.82 -17.38
C LEU A 55 12.31 2.17 -15.94
N ALA A 56 11.86 1.37 -14.97
CA ALA A 56 12.20 1.57 -13.57
C ALA A 56 13.72 1.41 -13.33
N SER A 57 14.36 0.41 -13.92
CA SER A 57 15.81 0.17 -13.80
C SER A 57 16.65 1.30 -14.38
N LYS A 58 16.22 1.91 -15.47
CA LYS A 58 16.87 3.09 -16.03
C LYS A 58 16.93 4.25 -15.04
N LEU A 59 15.84 4.49 -14.29
CA LEU A 59 15.83 5.53 -13.26
C LEU A 59 16.69 5.17 -12.05
N SER A 60 16.76 3.90 -11.67
CA SER A 60 17.62 3.45 -10.56
C SER A 60 19.12 3.61 -10.87
N THR A 61 19.55 3.56 -12.13
CA THR A 61 20.94 3.85 -12.50
C THR A 61 21.30 5.33 -12.37
N GLN A 62 20.32 6.22 -12.45
CA GLN A 62 20.49 7.68 -12.32
C GLN A 62 20.35 8.17 -10.87
N GLU A 63 19.66 7.42 -10.03
CA GLU A 63 19.41 7.77 -8.62
C GLU A 63 19.55 6.52 -7.73
N GLN A 64 20.65 6.43 -7.01
CA GLN A 64 21.00 5.26 -6.17
C GLN A 64 20.01 5.00 -5.01
N ARG A 65 19.19 5.98 -4.64
CA ARG A 65 18.13 5.83 -3.64
C ARG A 65 16.88 5.15 -4.19
N ILE A 66 16.82 4.90 -5.51
CA ILE A 66 15.77 4.11 -6.16
C ILE A 66 16.32 2.71 -6.42
N ARG A 67 15.69 1.71 -5.84
CA ARG A 67 16.02 0.30 -6.04
C ARG A 67 14.89 -0.40 -6.76
N VAL A 68 15.22 -1.31 -7.66
CA VAL A 68 14.25 -2.12 -8.41
C VAL A 68 14.54 -3.59 -8.17
N GLU A 69 13.55 -4.31 -7.69
CA GLU A 69 13.61 -5.76 -7.47
C GLU A 69 12.56 -6.44 -8.35
N LYS A 70 12.97 -7.35 -9.21
CA LYS A 70 12.04 -8.17 -10.00
C LYS A 70 11.84 -9.51 -9.32
N ILE A 71 10.57 -9.89 -9.11
CA ILE A 71 10.18 -11.16 -8.52
C ILE A 71 9.31 -11.96 -9.49
N PRO A 72 9.19 -13.29 -9.35
CA PRO A 72 8.20 -14.07 -10.10
C PRO A 72 6.78 -13.61 -9.76
N HIS A 73 5.92 -13.48 -10.79
CA HIS A 73 4.53 -13.00 -10.60
C HIS A 73 3.79 -13.85 -9.55
N SER A 74 3.33 -13.17 -8.51
CA SER A 74 2.67 -13.81 -7.37
C SER A 74 1.49 -13.00 -6.82
N GLY A 75 1.30 -11.77 -7.28
CA GLY A 75 0.22 -10.86 -6.90
C GLY A 75 0.67 -9.69 -6.03
N LYS A 76 -0.16 -8.63 -6.02
CA LYS A 76 0.14 -7.34 -5.36
C LYS A 76 0.59 -7.50 -3.90
N GLY A 77 -0.14 -8.31 -3.13
CA GLY A 77 0.19 -8.52 -1.72
C GLY A 77 1.56 -9.16 -1.52
N TRP A 78 1.99 -10.04 -2.44
CA TRP A 78 3.32 -10.63 -2.38
C TRP A 78 4.41 -9.62 -2.71
N ALA A 79 4.20 -8.78 -3.73
CA ALA A 79 5.11 -7.70 -4.08
C ALA A 79 5.28 -6.70 -2.93
N VAL A 80 4.17 -6.26 -2.31
CA VAL A 80 4.22 -5.38 -1.14
C VAL A 80 4.95 -6.03 0.02
N LYS A 81 4.64 -7.30 0.35
CA LYS A 81 5.36 -8.06 1.38
C LYS A 81 6.86 -8.06 1.15
N HIS A 82 7.29 -8.37 -0.07
CA HIS A 82 8.71 -8.39 -0.42
C HIS A 82 9.35 -7.02 -0.16
N GLY A 83 8.76 -5.95 -0.68
CA GLY A 83 9.23 -4.58 -0.49
C GLY A 83 9.31 -4.17 0.98
N MET A 84 8.28 -4.47 1.78
CA MET A 84 8.27 -4.16 3.22
C MET A 84 9.38 -4.88 3.99
N LEU A 85 9.69 -6.13 3.62
CA LEU A 85 10.71 -6.92 4.31
C LEU A 85 12.14 -6.47 4.00
N ILE A 86 12.41 -6.00 2.76
CA ILE A 86 13.76 -5.55 2.35
C ILE A 86 14.02 -4.06 2.60
N SER A 87 12.99 -3.30 2.98
CA SER A 87 13.08 -1.87 3.31
C SER A 87 13.95 -1.61 4.53
N LYS A 88 14.64 -0.46 4.56
CA LYS A 88 15.55 -0.07 5.63
C LYS A 88 15.09 1.15 6.42
N GLY A 89 14.05 1.86 5.96
CA GLY A 89 13.54 3.08 6.60
C GLY A 89 12.96 2.86 7.98
N ASP A 90 12.92 3.93 8.78
CA ASP A 90 12.21 3.93 10.07
C ASP A 90 10.71 3.88 9.87
N TYR A 91 10.21 4.55 8.84
CA TYR A 91 8.83 4.49 8.36
C TYR A 91 8.77 3.87 6.98
N LEU A 92 7.82 2.93 6.78
CA LEU A 92 7.59 2.25 5.52
C LEU A 92 6.24 2.70 4.96
N PHE A 93 6.26 3.30 3.77
CA PHE A 93 5.09 3.83 3.12
C PHE A 93 4.76 3.04 1.86
N MET A 94 3.61 2.41 1.82
CA MET A 94 3.07 1.78 0.62
C MET A 94 2.44 2.83 -0.29
N CYS A 95 2.78 2.80 -1.58
CA CYS A 95 2.31 3.73 -2.57
C CYS A 95 2.01 2.99 -3.88
N ASP A 96 0.80 3.09 -4.39
CA ASP A 96 0.45 2.49 -5.68
C ASP A 96 1.15 3.21 -6.85
N ALA A 97 1.48 2.44 -7.89
CA ALA A 97 2.20 2.95 -9.07
C ALA A 97 1.38 3.97 -9.90
N ASP A 98 0.11 4.15 -9.62
CA ASP A 98 -0.76 5.11 -10.31
C ASP A 98 -0.82 6.51 -9.66
N LEU A 99 -0.21 6.67 -8.46
CA LEU A 99 -0.27 7.90 -7.67
C LEU A 99 -1.69 8.50 -7.58
N ALA A 100 -2.70 7.64 -7.46
CA ALA A 100 -4.09 8.09 -7.33
C ALA A 100 -4.31 9.02 -6.12
N MET A 101 -3.47 8.93 -5.10
CA MET A 101 -3.29 9.95 -4.07
C MET A 101 -2.05 10.80 -4.41
N PRO A 102 -2.16 12.14 -4.53
CA PRO A 102 -1.00 13.01 -4.65
C PRO A 102 -0.01 12.84 -3.51
N ILE A 103 1.28 12.71 -3.84
CA ILE A 103 2.34 12.44 -2.84
C ILE A 103 2.50 13.59 -1.82
N GLU A 104 2.04 14.77 -2.15
CA GLU A 104 2.02 15.97 -1.29
C GLU A 104 1.19 15.76 -0.01
N GLN A 105 0.38 14.71 0.05
CA GLN A 105 -0.36 14.33 1.26
C GLN A 105 0.46 13.48 2.24
N LEU A 106 1.63 12.98 1.84
CA LEU A 106 2.54 12.19 2.69
C LEU A 106 2.85 12.84 4.05
N PRO A 107 3.04 14.18 4.17
CA PRO A 107 3.27 14.81 5.46
C PRO A 107 2.18 14.56 6.50
N LYS A 108 0.92 14.40 6.08
CA LYS A 108 -0.19 14.07 6.99
C LYS A 108 0.04 12.71 7.67
N PHE A 109 0.52 11.72 6.91
CA PHE A 109 0.87 10.39 7.43
C PHE A 109 2.03 10.46 8.40
N ILE A 110 3.13 11.12 8.00
CA ILE A 110 4.34 11.25 8.83
C ILE A 110 4.03 11.98 10.14
N CYS A 111 3.21 13.02 10.12
CA CYS A 111 2.77 13.74 11.31
C CYS A 111 2.09 12.78 12.32
N GLN A 112 1.16 11.97 11.86
CA GLN A 112 0.45 11.01 12.71
C GLN A 112 1.35 9.86 13.20
N MET A 113 2.28 9.40 12.36
CA MET A 113 3.28 8.41 12.79
C MET A 113 4.15 8.96 13.93
N ARG A 114 4.55 10.23 13.84
CA ARG A 114 5.31 10.92 14.92
C ARG A 114 4.47 11.15 16.18
N SER A 115 3.15 11.26 16.06
CA SER A 115 2.22 11.33 17.21
C SER A 115 2.02 9.99 17.91
N GLY A 116 2.73 8.94 17.47
CA GLY A 116 2.80 7.66 18.16
C GLY A 116 1.96 6.54 17.61
N TYR A 117 1.17 6.77 16.53
CA TYR A 117 0.47 5.68 15.86
C TYR A 117 1.46 4.66 15.27
N ASP A 118 1.06 3.39 15.23
CA ASP A 118 1.88 2.30 14.70
C ASP A 118 1.65 2.11 13.21
N ILE A 119 0.42 2.42 12.77
CA ILE A 119 -0.02 2.36 11.37
C ILE A 119 -0.93 3.56 11.10
N VAL A 120 -0.72 4.22 9.96
CA VAL A 120 -1.62 5.26 9.44
C VAL A 120 -2.08 4.85 8.05
N ILE A 121 -3.39 4.78 7.83
CA ILE A 121 -3.99 4.41 6.55
C ILE A 121 -4.75 5.58 5.95
N GLY A 122 -4.64 5.73 4.63
CA GLY A 122 -5.47 6.66 3.89
C GLY A 122 -6.89 6.12 3.73
N SER A 123 -7.87 7.01 3.76
CA SER A 123 -9.26 6.63 3.55
C SER A 123 -9.94 7.55 2.54
N ARG A 124 -10.64 6.93 1.62
CA ARG A 124 -11.52 7.57 0.64
C ARG A 124 -12.96 7.69 1.15
N GLN A 125 -13.25 7.17 2.35
CA GLN A 125 -14.61 6.95 2.86
C GLN A 125 -14.98 7.80 4.07
N ILE A 126 -14.01 8.21 4.88
CA ILE A 126 -14.26 8.99 6.10
C ILE A 126 -14.54 10.46 5.79
N SER A 127 -15.13 11.17 6.73
CA SER A 127 -15.40 12.61 6.62
C SER A 127 -14.12 13.38 6.29
N GLY A 128 -14.19 14.32 5.35
CA GLY A 128 -13.05 15.08 4.85
C GLY A 128 -12.28 14.42 3.68
N ALA A 129 -12.61 13.17 3.29
CA ALA A 129 -12.06 12.58 2.09
C ALA A 129 -12.68 13.17 0.82
N ILE A 130 -11.86 13.37 -0.21
CA ILE A 130 -12.28 13.91 -1.52
C ILE A 130 -12.00 12.88 -2.60
N ARG A 131 -13.02 12.54 -3.38
CA ARG A 131 -12.90 11.65 -4.54
C ARG A 131 -13.13 12.45 -5.81
N VAL A 132 -12.15 12.45 -6.69
CA VAL A 132 -12.20 13.19 -7.94
C VAL A 132 -12.40 12.22 -9.10
N GLY A 133 -13.46 12.42 -9.87
CA GLY A 133 -13.72 11.70 -11.12
C GLY A 133 -14.22 10.24 -10.98
N GLU A 134 -14.60 9.79 -9.78
CA GLU A 134 -15.09 8.42 -9.60
C GLU A 134 -16.55 8.26 -10.08
N PRO A 135 -16.86 7.28 -10.95
CA PRO A 135 -18.22 6.94 -11.32
C PRO A 135 -19.05 6.39 -10.14
N LEU A 136 -20.30 6.83 -9.98
CA LEU A 136 -21.18 6.45 -8.88
C LEU A 136 -21.33 4.93 -8.70
N GLY A 137 -21.43 4.17 -9.81
CA GLY A 137 -21.55 2.71 -9.74
C GLY A 137 -20.33 2.02 -9.14
N ILE A 138 -19.13 2.56 -9.38
CA ILE A 138 -17.88 2.05 -8.79
C ILE A 138 -17.85 2.38 -7.29
N HIS A 139 -18.26 3.59 -6.94
CA HIS A 139 -18.36 4.04 -5.56
C HIS A 139 -19.27 3.13 -4.72
N ILE A 140 -20.49 2.88 -5.17
CA ILE A 140 -21.47 2.03 -4.45
C ILE A 140 -20.93 0.62 -4.25
N ARG A 141 -20.33 0.03 -5.29
CA ARG A 141 -19.74 -1.31 -5.24
C ARG A 141 -18.58 -1.39 -4.24
N GLY A 142 -17.70 -0.39 -4.23
CA GLY A 142 -16.61 -0.31 -3.26
C GLY A 142 -17.11 -0.21 -1.82
N ARG A 143 -18.17 0.56 -1.57
CA ARG A 143 -18.81 0.66 -0.24
C ARG A 143 -19.42 -0.66 0.22
N LEU A 144 -20.14 -1.34 -0.67
CA LEU A 144 -20.74 -2.65 -0.36
C LEU A 144 -19.67 -3.67 0.00
N TYR A 145 -18.58 -3.71 -0.76
CA TYR A 145 -17.45 -4.59 -0.45
C TYR A 145 -16.83 -4.27 0.93
N ASN A 146 -16.52 -3.01 1.20
CA ASN A 146 -15.96 -2.62 2.50
C ASN A 146 -16.93 -2.96 3.66
N TRP A 147 -18.23 -2.80 3.47
CA TRP A 147 -19.23 -3.18 4.45
C TRP A 147 -19.19 -4.70 4.74
N LEU A 148 -19.12 -5.55 3.69
CA LEU A 148 -18.97 -7.00 3.86
C LEU A 148 -17.68 -7.35 4.61
N VAL A 149 -16.55 -6.75 4.24
CA VAL A 149 -15.27 -6.97 4.93
C VAL A 149 -15.38 -6.64 6.41
N ARG A 150 -15.96 -5.48 6.76
CA ARG A 150 -16.15 -5.05 8.15
C ARG A 150 -16.96 -6.07 8.97
N ILE A 151 -18.08 -6.56 8.42
CA ILE A 151 -18.91 -7.57 9.09
C ILE A 151 -18.13 -8.87 9.29
N VAL A 152 -17.45 -9.34 8.26
CA VAL A 152 -16.74 -10.63 8.29
C VAL A 152 -15.54 -10.56 9.25
N THR A 153 -14.74 -9.50 9.18
CA THR A 153 -13.49 -9.37 9.93
C THR A 153 -13.66 -8.65 11.27
N ARG A 154 -14.85 -8.09 11.55
CA ARG A 154 -15.14 -7.25 12.72
C ARG A 154 -14.17 -6.08 12.90
N GLN A 155 -13.75 -5.49 11.78
CA GLN A 155 -12.89 -4.31 11.76
C GLN A 155 -13.73 -3.04 11.55
N ASP A 156 -13.37 -1.96 12.23
CA ASP A 156 -14.11 -0.68 12.16
C ASP A 156 -13.58 0.29 11.10
N PHE A 157 -12.62 -0.14 10.26
CA PHE A 157 -12.07 0.72 9.21
C PHE A 157 -13.05 0.93 8.07
N MET A 158 -13.20 2.19 7.64
CA MET A 158 -14.10 2.56 6.55
C MET A 158 -13.49 2.26 5.18
N ASP A 159 -12.15 2.23 5.05
CA ASP A 159 -11.45 1.93 3.80
C ASP A 159 -10.21 1.05 4.03
N THR A 160 -10.42 -0.26 4.06
CA THR A 160 -9.32 -1.23 4.27
C THR A 160 -8.37 -1.34 3.08
N GLN A 161 -8.81 -0.95 1.87
CA GLN A 161 -8.11 -1.21 0.63
C GLN A 161 -7.47 0.01 -0.03
N CYS A 162 -7.38 1.12 0.68
CA CYS A 162 -6.60 2.25 0.19
C CYS A 162 -5.12 1.84 0.04
N GLY A 163 -4.54 2.06 -1.13
CA GLY A 163 -3.14 1.72 -1.45
C GLY A 163 -2.09 2.58 -0.74
N PHE A 164 -2.50 3.52 0.11
CA PHE A 164 -1.60 4.43 0.83
C PHE A 164 -1.66 4.14 2.32
N LYS A 165 -0.61 3.50 2.81
CA LYS A 165 -0.47 3.10 4.21
C LYS A 165 0.96 3.33 4.69
N CYS A 166 1.10 3.89 5.88
CA CYS A 166 2.38 4.13 6.54
C CYS A 166 2.49 3.27 7.79
N PHE A 167 3.64 2.65 8.00
CA PHE A 167 3.92 1.74 9.11
C PHE A 167 5.23 2.13 9.79
N LYS A 168 5.34 1.92 11.10
CA LYS A 168 6.66 1.79 11.74
C LYS A 168 7.37 0.55 11.21
N SER A 169 8.67 0.65 10.95
CA SER A 169 9.45 -0.42 10.30
C SER A 169 9.37 -1.75 11.02
N ASN A 170 9.53 -1.76 12.34
CA ASN A 170 9.46 -2.97 13.16
C ASN A 170 8.07 -3.63 13.11
N ILE A 171 7.01 -2.82 13.09
CA ILE A 171 5.63 -3.27 12.98
C ILE A 171 5.38 -3.87 11.59
N ALA A 172 5.73 -3.14 10.52
CA ALA A 172 5.61 -3.65 9.16
C ALA A 172 6.30 -5.00 8.99
N LYS A 173 7.57 -5.10 9.36
CA LYS A 173 8.35 -6.34 9.22
C LYS A 173 7.72 -7.51 9.95
N ARG A 174 7.15 -7.28 11.15
CA ARG A 174 6.46 -8.34 11.91
C ARG A 174 5.17 -8.76 11.22
N LEU A 175 4.29 -7.83 10.85
CA LEU A 175 3.01 -8.12 10.22
C LEU A 175 3.17 -8.79 8.85
N PHE A 176 4.05 -8.24 8.00
CA PHE A 176 4.29 -8.78 6.66
C PHE A 176 5.00 -10.14 6.68
N LYS A 177 5.77 -10.49 7.72
CA LYS A 177 6.24 -11.88 7.91
C LYS A 177 5.08 -12.85 8.10
N MET A 178 4.04 -12.47 8.83
CA MET A 178 2.86 -13.31 9.10
C MET A 178 1.88 -13.37 7.92
N GLN A 179 1.91 -12.41 7.00
CA GLN A 179 1.03 -12.33 5.83
C GLN A 179 1.08 -13.62 4.98
N LYS A 180 -0.11 -14.13 4.61
CA LYS A 180 -0.30 -15.32 3.76
C LYS A 180 -0.97 -14.98 2.42
N ILE A 181 -1.86 -13.97 2.40
CA ILE A 181 -2.62 -13.59 1.22
C ILE A 181 -1.72 -12.89 0.23
N LYS A 182 -1.63 -13.42 -1.01
CA LYS A 182 -0.76 -12.89 -2.06
C LYS A 182 -1.43 -11.85 -2.94
N GLY A 183 -2.76 -11.93 -3.11
CA GLY A 183 -3.58 -11.05 -3.95
C GLY A 183 -4.02 -9.78 -3.23
N PHE A 184 -5.07 -9.14 -3.74
CA PHE A 184 -5.61 -7.87 -3.23
C PHE A 184 -6.23 -7.95 -1.82
N GLY A 185 -6.53 -9.14 -1.31
CA GLY A 185 -7.03 -9.32 0.06
C GLY A 185 -6.00 -9.07 1.16
N PHE A 186 -4.71 -8.91 0.82
CA PHE A 186 -3.64 -8.71 1.80
C PHE A 186 -3.84 -7.48 2.68
N ASP A 187 -4.44 -6.42 2.14
CA ASP A 187 -4.71 -5.18 2.88
C ASP A 187 -5.62 -5.45 4.10
N VAL A 188 -6.64 -6.28 3.90
CA VAL A 188 -7.56 -6.70 4.97
C VAL A 188 -6.82 -7.58 5.98
N GLU A 189 -5.97 -8.51 5.51
CA GLU A 189 -5.18 -9.38 6.38
C GLU A 189 -4.24 -8.59 7.29
N ILE A 190 -3.50 -7.63 6.73
CA ILE A 190 -2.55 -6.82 7.52
C ILE A 190 -3.26 -6.01 8.60
N LEU A 191 -4.38 -5.37 8.28
CA LEU A 191 -5.16 -4.63 9.27
C LEU A 191 -5.80 -5.56 10.30
N TYR A 192 -6.25 -6.75 9.90
CA TYR A 192 -6.76 -7.77 10.80
C TYR A 192 -5.70 -8.23 11.82
N LEU A 193 -4.49 -8.55 11.33
CA LEU A 193 -3.37 -8.92 12.19
C LEU A 193 -2.99 -7.78 13.15
N ALA A 194 -2.95 -6.55 12.63
CA ALA A 194 -2.61 -5.37 13.42
C ALA A 194 -3.64 -5.09 14.54
N THR A 195 -4.93 -5.23 14.25
CA THR A 195 -6.00 -5.07 15.24
C THR A 195 -5.91 -6.14 16.33
N ARG A 196 -5.62 -7.40 15.97
CA ARG A 196 -5.43 -8.48 16.94
C ARG A 196 -4.23 -8.30 17.85
N GLU A 197 -3.20 -7.63 17.38
CA GLU A 197 -2.03 -7.27 18.21
C GLU A 197 -2.26 -6.01 19.06
N GLY A 198 -3.45 -5.39 19.01
CA GLY A 198 -3.75 -4.19 19.76
C GLY A 198 -2.96 -2.95 19.31
N LEU A 199 -2.52 -2.92 18.03
CA LEU A 199 -1.73 -1.81 17.50
C LEU A 199 -2.59 -0.55 17.33
N ARG A 200 -1.97 0.61 17.48
CA ARG A 200 -2.62 1.91 17.30
C ARG A 200 -2.70 2.25 15.81
N ILE A 201 -3.88 2.09 15.23
CA ILE A 201 -4.13 2.34 13.80
C ILE A 201 -4.98 3.61 13.67
N LEU A 202 -4.60 4.51 12.77
CA LEU A 202 -5.36 5.71 12.45
C LEU A 202 -5.74 5.72 10.99
N GLU A 203 -7.01 5.99 10.71
CA GLU A 203 -7.54 6.25 9.38
C GLU A 203 -7.60 7.76 9.15
N ILE A 204 -6.99 8.28 8.06
CA ILE A 204 -6.97 9.71 7.74
C ILE A 204 -7.60 9.98 6.38
N PRO A 205 -8.32 11.11 6.20
CA PRO A 205 -8.93 11.45 4.93
C PRO A 205 -7.90 11.84 3.90
N ILE A 206 -8.08 11.36 2.67
CA ILE A 206 -7.21 11.69 1.54
C ILE A 206 -8.00 12.32 0.40
N ILE A 207 -7.30 13.06 -0.45
CA ILE A 207 -7.73 13.41 -1.80
C ILE A 207 -7.31 12.27 -2.72
N TRP A 208 -8.25 11.70 -3.45
CA TRP A 208 -8.01 10.56 -4.31
C TRP A 208 -8.59 10.80 -5.71
N HIS A 209 -7.78 10.61 -6.73
CA HIS A 209 -8.16 10.75 -8.13
C HIS A 209 -8.44 9.40 -8.75
N PHE A 210 -9.63 9.23 -9.29
CA PHE A 210 -10.00 7.98 -9.95
C PHE A 210 -9.14 7.74 -11.19
N GLN A 211 -8.58 6.53 -11.30
CA GLN A 211 -7.78 6.08 -12.44
C GLN A 211 -8.55 5.03 -13.24
N ASN A 212 -8.80 5.31 -14.53
CA ASN A 212 -9.57 4.40 -15.41
C ASN A 212 -8.86 3.06 -15.69
N SER A 213 -7.56 2.98 -15.45
CA SER A 213 -6.70 1.83 -15.77
C SER A 213 -6.47 0.89 -14.57
N SER A 214 -7.48 0.70 -13.72
CA SER A 214 -7.39 -0.25 -12.61
C SER A 214 -7.15 -1.68 -13.09
N LYS A 215 -6.16 -2.37 -12.52
CA LYS A 215 -5.86 -3.78 -12.78
C LYS A 215 -6.81 -4.74 -12.04
N VAL A 216 -7.65 -4.23 -11.15
CA VAL A 216 -8.62 -5.02 -10.39
C VAL A 216 -9.76 -5.45 -11.31
N ARG A 217 -9.96 -6.76 -11.43
CA ARG A 217 -11.09 -7.38 -12.15
C ARG A 217 -12.32 -7.38 -11.23
N PRO A 218 -13.39 -6.60 -11.56
CA PRO A 218 -14.44 -6.28 -10.58
C PRO A 218 -15.15 -7.49 -9.96
N PHE A 219 -15.35 -8.57 -10.71
CA PHE A 219 -16.07 -9.76 -10.23
C PHE A 219 -15.14 -10.80 -9.62
N THR A 220 -14.08 -11.18 -10.34
CA THR A 220 -13.16 -12.25 -9.92
C THR A 220 -12.37 -11.87 -8.68
N ASP A 221 -11.81 -10.66 -8.65
CA ASP A 221 -11.00 -10.23 -7.52
C ASP A 221 -11.87 -9.95 -6.28
N SER A 222 -13.08 -9.40 -6.45
CA SER A 222 -14.01 -9.23 -5.33
C SER A 222 -14.42 -10.55 -4.70
N LEU A 223 -14.64 -11.60 -5.50
CA LEU A 223 -14.95 -12.95 -4.99
C LEU A 223 -13.77 -13.57 -4.27
N LEU A 224 -12.55 -13.45 -4.85
CA LEU A 224 -11.32 -13.93 -4.21
C LEU A 224 -11.07 -13.21 -2.87
N MET A 225 -11.26 -11.89 -2.84
CA MET A 225 -11.09 -11.10 -1.63
C MET A 225 -12.15 -11.41 -0.56
N ALA A 226 -13.40 -11.72 -0.95
CA ALA A 226 -14.43 -12.19 -0.03
C ALA A 226 -14.07 -13.55 0.56
N ARG A 227 -13.58 -14.47 -0.27
CA ARG A 227 -13.05 -15.76 0.18
C ARG A 227 -11.88 -15.57 1.16
N ASP A 228 -10.96 -14.67 0.85
CA ASP A 228 -9.80 -14.39 1.71
C ASP A 228 -10.24 -13.81 3.06
N ALA A 229 -11.25 -12.93 3.10
CA ALA A 229 -11.82 -12.40 4.33
C ALA A 229 -12.49 -13.51 5.19
N LEU A 230 -13.22 -14.42 4.55
CA LEU A 230 -13.81 -15.58 5.23
C LEU A 230 -12.74 -16.52 5.79
N TRP A 231 -11.68 -16.76 5.03
CA TRP A 231 -10.55 -17.58 5.44
C TRP A 231 -9.83 -16.98 6.66
N LEU A 232 -9.67 -15.66 6.73
CA LEU A 232 -9.12 -14.97 7.90
C LEU A 232 -9.98 -15.22 9.16
N LYS A 233 -11.31 -15.16 9.03
CA LYS A 233 -12.24 -15.42 10.13
C LYS A 233 -12.16 -16.85 10.62
N LEU A 234 -12.07 -17.84 9.71
CA LEU A 234 -12.03 -19.27 10.06
C LEU A 234 -10.70 -19.68 10.69
N ARG A 235 -9.61 -19.02 10.38
CA ARG A 235 -8.29 -19.24 11.00
C ARG A 235 -8.07 -18.50 12.31
N SER A 236 -8.99 -17.62 12.70
CA SER A 236 -9.02 -17.15 14.07
C SER A 236 -9.39 -18.34 14.95
N PRO A 237 -8.58 -18.74 15.93
CA PRO A 237 -9.08 -19.56 17.00
C PRO A 237 -10.25 -18.79 17.61
N THR A 238 -11.45 -19.35 17.49
CA THR A 238 -12.62 -18.88 18.22
C THR A 238 -12.31 -19.07 19.69
N GLY A 239 -12.24 -18.00 20.42
CA GLY A 239 -12.24 -18.06 21.87
C GLY A 239 -10.95 -17.57 22.51
N GLU A 240 -10.93 -16.39 22.93
CA GLU A 240 -10.91 -15.86 24.29
C GLU A 240 -10.82 -14.36 24.23
#